data_a6c5d032ca7821ed8d98e3a704b17fed
#
_entry.id   a6c5d032ca7821ed8d98e3a704b17fed
#
_cell.length_a   1.000
_cell.length_b   1.000
_cell.length_c   1.000
_cell.angle_alpha   90.00
_cell.angle_beta   90.00
_cell.angle_gamma   90.00
#
_symmetry.space_group_name_H-M   'P 1'
#
loop_
_entity.id
_entity.type
_entity.pdbx_description
1 polymer ?
#
loop_
_entity_poly.entity_id
_entity_poly.type
_entity_poly.pdbx_seq_one_letter_code
_entity_poly.pdbx_strand_id
1 'polypeptide(L)'
;MSAITTIAVLPVLTIVLATTLQLGSLRVVAARASSAADLATLVAVNDQDDDELARTGRLVPAADAEDVARTIFAANLAPIASLLAATPAEIASAASVRVERAPATVRLQVVVPVRTPLFGALFFHPISEVAVAANGGAR
;
A
#
# COMPACT_ATOMS: atom_id res chain seq x y z
N MET A 1 41.77 -17.19 -17.09
CA MET A 1 40.93 -17.26 -15.89
C MET A 1 40.66 -18.73 -15.60
N SER A 2 40.89 -19.15 -14.39
CA SER A 2 40.68 -20.55 -14.02
C SER A 2 39.18 -20.84 -13.86
N ALA A 3 38.75 -22.07 -14.18
CA ALA A 3 37.36 -22.54 -14.01
C ALA A 3 36.84 -22.29 -12.58
N ILE A 4 37.71 -22.28 -11.60
CA ILE A 4 37.41 -22.00 -10.17
C ILE A 4 36.87 -20.58 -9.97
N THR A 5 37.43 -19.59 -10.68
CA THR A 5 36.98 -18.19 -10.58
C THR A 5 35.57 -18.02 -11.17
N THR A 6 35.27 -18.71 -12.26
CA THR A 6 33.95 -18.69 -12.89
C THR A 6 32.90 -19.35 -12.00
N ILE A 7 33.24 -20.47 -11.33
CA ILE A 7 32.34 -21.19 -10.42
C ILE A 7 31.97 -20.34 -9.18
N ALA A 8 32.91 -19.52 -8.69
CA ALA A 8 32.65 -18.65 -7.55
C ALA A 8 31.89 -17.36 -7.91
N VAL A 9 32.15 -16.78 -9.08
CA VAL A 9 31.54 -15.51 -9.52
C VAL A 9 30.08 -15.66 -9.92
N LEU A 10 29.72 -16.75 -10.57
CA LEU A 10 28.36 -16.96 -11.09
C LEU A 10 27.27 -16.95 -9.99
N PRO A 11 27.41 -17.70 -8.88
CA PRO A 11 26.41 -17.66 -7.81
C PRO A 11 26.31 -16.30 -7.13
N VAL A 12 27.45 -15.60 -6.94
CA VAL A 12 27.42 -14.24 -6.37
C VAL A 12 26.66 -13.28 -7.26
N LEU A 13 26.92 -13.33 -8.58
CA LEU A 13 26.22 -12.48 -9.54
C LEU A 13 24.71 -12.78 -9.57
N THR A 14 24.34 -14.06 -9.48
CA THR A 14 22.92 -14.47 -9.42
C THR A 14 22.23 -13.94 -8.17
N ILE A 15 22.87 -14.02 -7.00
CA ILE A 15 22.32 -13.48 -5.74
C ILE A 15 22.15 -11.97 -5.83
N VAL A 16 23.15 -11.25 -6.34
CA VAL A 16 23.08 -9.79 -6.52
C VAL A 16 21.94 -9.40 -7.45
N LEU A 17 21.82 -10.08 -8.60
CA LEU A 17 20.77 -9.82 -9.58
C LEU A 17 19.38 -10.11 -8.99
N ALA A 18 19.20 -11.26 -8.33
CA ALA A 18 17.93 -11.63 -7.70
C ALA A 18 17.53 -10.64 -6.61
N THR A 19 18.47 -10.21 -5.77
CA THR A 19 18.24 -9.21 -4.72
C THR A 19 17.83 -7.86 -5.33
N THR A 20 18.52 -7.43 -6.37
CA THR A 20 18.21 -6.15 -7.05
C THR A 20 16.81 -6.16 -7.68
N LEU A 21 16.45 -7.24 -8.35
CA LEU A 21 15.12 -7.40 -8.96
C LEU A 21 14.01 -7.41 -7.89
N GLN A 22 14.23 -8.13 -6.78
CA GLN A 22 13.25 -8.22 -5.71
C GLN A 22 13.07 -6.89 -4.98
N LEU A 23 14.16 -6.14 -4.72
CA LEU A 23 14.08 -4.79 -4.15
C LEU A 23 13.38 -3.82 -5.08
N GLY A 24 13.60 -3.93 -6.40
CA GLY A 24 12.88 -3.16 -7.40
C GLY A 24 11.37 -3.42 -7.36
N SER A 25 10.96 -4.68 -7.27
CA SER A 25 9.57 -5.09 -7.11
C SER A 25 8.95 -4.52 -5.83
N LEU A 26 9.63 -4.61 -4.69
CA LEU A 26 9.17 -4.04 -3.42
C LEU A 26 8.97 -2.52 -3.50
N ARG A 27 9.88 -1.81 -4.16
CA ARG A 27 9.75 -0.36 -4.36
C ARG A 27 8.54 0.02 -5.21
N VAL A 28 8.28 -0.74 -6.26
CA VAL A 28 7.08 -0.54 -7.10
C VAL A 28 5.81 -0.76 -6.29
N VAL A 29 5.73 -1.83 -5.50
CA VAL A 29 4.58 -2.08 -4.63
C VAL A 29 4.42 -0.98 -3.60
N ALA A 30 5.51 -0.55 -2.93
CA ALA A 30 5.48 0.53 -1.95
C ALA A 30 4.95 1.84 -2.56
N ALA A 31 5.44 2.22 -3.74
CA ALA A 31 4.99 3.43 -4.44
C ALA A 31 3.51 3.35 -4.84
N ARG A 32 3.07 2.21 -5.38
CA ARG A 32 1.67 1.99 -5.77
C ARG A 32 0.74 1.97 -4.57
N ALA A 33 1.11 1.28 -3.50
CA ALA A 33 0.31 1.22 -2.27
C ALA A 33 0.22 2.60 -1.59
N SER A 34 1.30 3.38 -1.57
CA SER A 34 1.27 4.76 -1.06
C SER A 34 0.35 5.65 -1.89
N SER A 35 0.46 5.60 -3.23
CA SER A 35 -0.44 6.36 -4.11
C SER A 35 -1.91 5.94 -3.95
N ALA A 36 -2.18 4.64 -3.76
CA ALA A 36 -3.52 4.13 -3.51
C ALA A 36 -4.08 4.64 -2.17
N ALA A 37 -3.25 4.69 -1.13
CA ALA A 37 -3.63 5.20 0.19
C ALA A 37 -3.88 6.72 0.16
N ASP A 38 -3.02 7.49 -0.52
CA ASP A 38 -3.19 8.94 -0.69
C ASP A 38 -4.50 9.26 -1.43
N LEU A 39 -4.78 8.54 -2.52
CA LEU A 39 -6.03 8.71 -3.26
C LEU A 39 -7.25 8.33 -2.41
N ALA A 40 -7.18 7.21 -1.68
CA ALA A 40 -8.26 6.75 -0.82
C ALA A 40 -8.60 7.77 0.26
N THR A 41 -7.61 8.34 0.94
CA THR A 41 -7.82 9.36 1.96
C THR A 41 -8.32 10.67 1.37
N LEU A 42 -7.84 11.05 0.19
CA LEU A 42 -8.30 12.26 -0.50
C LEU A 42 -9.75 12.15 -0.95
N VAL A 43 -10.15 11.03 -1.53
CA VAL A 43 -11.53 10.79 -1.95
C VAL A 43 -12.46 10.74 -0.73
N ALA A 44 -12.07 10.00 0.32
CA ALA A 44 -12.88 9.86 1.52
C ALA A 44 -13.08 11.19 2.28
N VAL A 45 -12.07 12.06 2.34
CA VAL A 45 -12.20 13.37 3.01
C VAL A 45 -13.01 14.37 2.19
N ASN A 46 -13.04 14.21 0.87
CA ASN A 46 -13.84 15.06 -0.01
C ASN A 46 -15.29 14.55 -0.18
N ASP A 47 -15.59 13.35 0.30
CA ASP A 47 -16.95 12.86 0.44
C ASP A 47 -17.57 13.49 1.69
N GLN A 48 -18.29 14.59 1.50
CA GLN A 48 -18.81 15.43 2.56
C GLN A 48 -20.25 15.06 2.93
N ASP A 49 -20.60 15.31 4.19
CA ASP A 49 -21.98 15.28 4.65
C ASP A 49 -22.73 16.53 4.14
N ASP A 50 -23.51 16.36 3.07
CA ASP A 50 -24.23 17.43 2.41
C ASP A 50 -25.26 18.11 3.32
N ASP A 51 -25.90 17.34 4.21
CA ASP A 51 -26.87 17.86 5.16
C ASP A 51 -26.20 18.74 6.22
N GLU A 52 -25.05 18.30 6.73
CA GLU A 52 -24.28 19.09 7.70
C GLU A 52 -23.68 20.33 7.04
N LEU A 53 -23.19 20.21 5.82
CA LEU A 53 -22.66 21.34 5.05
C LEU A 53 -23.75 22.39 4.80
N ALA A 54 -24.95 21.97 4.40
CA ALA A 54 -26.08 22.86 4.18
C ALA A 54 -26.56 23.56 5.48
N ARG A 55 -26.50 22.83 6.61
CA ARG A 55 -26.97 23.33 7.90
C ARG A 55 -25.98 24.25 8.60
N THR A 56 -24.70 23.97 8.53
CA THR A 56 -23.67 24.65 9.34
C THR A 56 -22.59 25.36 8.52
N GLY A 57 -22.49 25.10 7.21
CA GLY A 57 -21.41 25.59 6.35
C GLY A 57 -20.04 24.94 6.65
N ARG A 58 -20.01 23.88 7.47
CA ARG A 58 -18.77 23.19 7.82
C ARG A 58 -18.55 21.97 6.95
N LEU A 59 -17.30 21.77 6.52
CA LEU A 59 -16.87 20.55 5.84
C LEU A 59 -16.70 19.43 6.88
N VAL A 60 -17.58 18.43 6.81
CA VAL A 60 -17.55 17.24 7.67
C VAL A 60 -17.55 16.01 6.80
N PRO A 61 -16.63 15.05 6.99
CA PRO A 61 -16.64 13.81 6.24
C PRO A 61 -17.98 13.08 6.40
N ALA A 62 -18.44 12.45 5.33
CA ALA A 62 -19.65 11.62 5.35
C ALA A 62 -19.52 10.46 6.35
N ALA A 63 -20.66 9.91 6.77
CA ALA A 63 -20.68 8.83 7.77
C ALA A 63 -20.00 7.54 7.28
N ASP A 64 -19.97 7.31 5.97
CA ASP A 64 -19.37 6.17 5.29
C ASP A 64 -17.93 6.43 4.78
N ALA A 65 -17.31 7.56 5.16
CA ALA A 65 -15.96 7.93 4.70
C ALA A 65 -14.91 6.82 4.97
N GLU A 66 -15.05 6.05 6.04
CA GLU A 66 -14.18 4.92 6.33
C GLU A 66 -14.34 3.81 5.30
N ASP A 67 -15.57 3.45 4.94
CA ASP A 67 -15.86 2.41 3.94
C ASP A 67 -15.44 2.86 2.54
N VAL A 68 -15.64 4.13 2.21
CA VAL A 68 -15.16 4.75 0.97
C VAL A 68 -13.64 4.64 0.89
N ALA A 69 -12.92 5.00 1.95
CA ALA A 69 -11.46 4.88 1.98
C ALA A 69 -10.98 3.46 1.72
N ARG A 70 -11.58 2.45 2.38
CA ARG A 70 -11.24 1.04 2.19
C ARG A 70 -11.53 0.56 0.77
N THR A 71 -12.69 0.93 0.23
CA THR A 71 -13.11 0.53 -1.13
C THR A 71 -12.19 1.10 -2.19
N ILE A 72 -11.87 2.39 -2.11
CA ILE A 72 -10.96 3.06 -3.05
C ILE A 72 -9.54 2.49 -2.92
N PHE A 73 -9.07 2.24 -1.71
CA PHE A 73 -7.77 1.64 -1.49
C PHE A 73 -7.67 0.24 -2.13
N ALA A 74 -8.64 -0.64 -1.88
CA ALA A 74 -8.71 -1.97 -2.48
C ALA A 74 -8.73 -1.92 -4.01
N ALA A 75 -9.56 -1.05 -4.59
CA ALA A 75 -9.66 -0.90 -6.04
C ALA A 75 -8.34 -0.46 -6.68
N ASN A 76 -7.58 0.41 -6.01
CA ASN A 76 -6.29 0.89 -6.51
C ASN A 76 -5.12 -0.08 -6.25
N LEU A 77 -5.29 -1.10 -5.40
CA LEU A 77 -4.36 -2.21 -5.26
C LEU A 77 -4.58 -3.32 -6.32
N ALA A 78 -5.76 -3.38 -6.94
CA ALA A 78 -6.09 -4.42 -7.91
C ALA A 78 -5.06 -4.60 -9.04
N PRO A 79 -4.47 -3.54 -9.65
CA PRO A 79 -3.47 -3.68 -10.70
C PRO A 79 -2.19 -4.41 -10.26
N ILE A 80 -1.87 -4.42 -8.98
CA ILE A 80 -0.69 -5.10 -8.42
C ILE A 80 -1.04 -6.34 -7.61
N ALA A 81 -2.27 -6.83 -7.67
CA ALA A 81 -2.76 -7.97 -6.87
C ALA A 81 -1.89 -9.22 -7.01
N SER A 82 -1.32 -9.47 -8.19
CA SER A 82 -0.43 -10.62 -8.43
C SER A 82 0.89 -10.57 -7.63
N LEU A 83 1.30 -9.38 -7.20
CA LEU A 83 2.51 -9.19 -6.40
C LEU A 83 2.23 -9.27 -4.88
N LEU A 84 0.97 -9.30 -4.48
CA LEU A 84 0.55 -9.29 -3.09
C LEU A 84 0.39 -10.71 -2.56
N ALA A 85 0.64 -10.89 -1.27
CA ALA A 85 0.46 -12.17 -0.58
C ALA A 85 -0.98 -12.35 -0.02
N ALA A 86 -1.79 -11.29 -0.05
CA ALA A 86 -3.19 -11.31 0.29
C ALA A 86 -4.01 -10.58 -0.77
N THR A 87 -5.32 -10.76 -0.79
CA THR A 87 -6.18 -10.04 -1.74
C THR A 87 -6.27 -8.55 -1.37
N PRO A 88 -6.49 -7.64 -2.35
CA PRO A 88 -6.71 -6.23 -2.06
C PRO A 88 -7.81 -5.97 -1.03
N ALA A 89 -8.89 -6.76 -1.06
CA ALA A 89 -10.00 -6.63 -0.11
C ALA A 89 -9.58 -7.01 1.32
N GLU A 90 -8.82 -8.10 1.50
CA GLU A 90 -8.28 -8.49 2.81
C GLU A 90 -7.33 -7.44 3.37
N ILE A 91 -6.44 -6.89 2.54
CA ILE A 91 -5.51 -5.84 2.94
C ILE A 91 -6.27 -4.58 3.35
N ALA A 92 -7.27 -4.17 2.57
CA ALA A 92 -8.09 -3.00 2.88
C ALA A 92 -8.93 -3.19 4.15
N SER A 93 -9.46 -4.39 4.40
CA SER A 93 -10.22 -4.70 5.62
C SER A 93 -9.35 -4.65 6.87
N ALA A 94 -8.07 -5.03 6.76
CA ALA A 94 -7.10 -4.96 7.85
C ALA A 94 -6.53 -3.53 8.09
N ALA A 95 -6.78 -2.60 7.16
CA ALA A 95 -6.31 -1.23 7.29
C ALA A 95 -6.98 -0.51 8.47
N SER A 96 -6.17 0.23 9.24
CA SER A 96 -6.69 1.17 10.23
C SER A 96 -7.06 2.48 9.56
N VAL A 97 -8.35 2.81 9.53
CA VAL A 97 -8.84 4.08 9.02
C VAL A 97 -9.40 4.89 10.17
N ARG A 98 -8.95 6.12 10.30
CA ARG A 98 -9.45 7.08 11.31
C ARG A 98 -10.00 8.30 10.61
N VAL A 99 -11.25 8.64 10.92
CA VAL A 99 -11.95 9.80 10.40
C VAL A 99 -12.14 10.79 11.54
N GLU A 100 -11.61 11.99 11.38
CA GLU A 100 -11.79 13.11 12.30
C GLU A 100 -12.72 14.15 11.65
N ARG A 101 -13.66 14.69 12.42
CA ARG A 101 -14.67 15.60 11.89
C ARG A 101 -14.29 17.08 12.01
N ALA A 102 -13.45 17.41 12.98
CA ALA A 102 -13.00 18.78 13.20
C ALA A 102 -11.53 18.80 13.72
N PRO A 103 -10.54 19.09 12.86
CA PRO A 103 -10.65 19.34 11.41
C PRO A 103 -11.04 18.08 10.62
N ALA A 104 -11.66 18.25 9.44
CA ALA A 104 -12.00 17.13 8.59
C ALA A 104 -10.74 16.46 8.05
N THR A 105 -10.40 15.30 8.58
CA THR A 105 -9.23 14.51 8.18
C THR A 105 -9.55 13.03 8.12
N VAL A 106 -8.92 12.33 7.18
CA VAL A 106 -8.95 10.88 7.07
C VAL A 106 -7.52 10.37 7.08
N ARG A 107 -7.21 9.46 8.00
CA ARG A 107 -5.91 8.80 8.09
C ARG A 107 -6.07 7.31 7.80
N LEU A 108 -5.20 6.78 6.97
CA LEU A 108 -5.15 5.36 6.63
C LEU A 108 -3.76 4.83 6.96
N GLN A 109 -3.70 3.72 7.68
CA GLN A 109 -2.46 2.99 7.98
C GLN A 109 -2.69 1.51 7.71
N VAL A 110 -1.78 0.89 6.99
CA VAL A 110 -1.88 -0.51 6.61
C VAL A 110 -0.50 -1.12 6.42
N VAL A 111 -0.41 -2.42 6.65
CA VAL A 111 0.74 -3.25 6.27
C VAL A 111 0.34 -4.07 5.05
N VAL A 112 1.08 -3.92 3.97
CA VAL A 112 0.84 -4.60 2.70
C VAL A 112 1.80 -5.78 2.58
N PRO A 113 1.31 -7.03 2.63
CA PRO A 113 2.14 -8.21 2.44
C PRO A 113 2.45 -8.41 0.96
N VAL A 114 3.72 -8.52 0.61
CA VAL A 114 4.23 -8.65 -0.75
C VAL A 114 4.89 -10.00 -0.93
N ARG A 115 4.60 -10.67 -2.03
CA ARG A 115 5.29 -11.92 -2.40
C ARG A 115 6.72 -11.62 -2.82
N THR A 116 7.66 -12.29 -2.17
CA THR A 116 9.09 -12.18 -2.45
C THR A 116 9.69 -13.56 -2.73
N PRO A 117 9.34 -14.17 -3.90
CA PRO A 117 9.74 -15.54 -4.21
C PRO A 117 11.26 -15.72 -4.29
N LEU A 118 12.00 -14.71 -4.75
CA LEU A 118 13.46 -14.76 -4.82
C LEU A 118 14.08 -14.73 -3.41
N PHE A 119 13.53 -13.93 -2.51
CA PHE A 119 13.94 -13.93 -1.10
C PHE A 119 13.54 -15.23 -0.39
N GLY A 120 12.40 -15.81 -0.76
CA GLY A 120 11.99 -17.13 -0.28
C GLY A 120 12.98 -18.21 -0.67
N ALA A 121 13.44 -18.21 -1.91
CA ALA A 121 14.41 -19.17 -2.41
C ALA A 121 15.82 -18.99 -1.82
N LEU A 122 16.27 -17.74 -1.62
CA LEU A 122 17.64 -17.44 -1.19
C LEU A 122 17.78 -17.29 0.32
N PHE A 123 16.77 -16.74 1.00
CA PHE A 123 16.85 -16.32 2.40
C PHE A 123 15.70 -16.86 3.26
N PHE A 124 14.86 -17.76 2.73
CA PHE A 124 13.69 -18.32 3.42
C PHE A 124 12.65 -17.26 3.84
N HIS A 125 12.61 -16.12 3.16
CA HIS A 125 11.65 -15.05 3.37
C HIS A 125 10.73 -14.88 2.15
N PRO A 126 9.66 -15.70 2.01
CA PRO A 126 8.77 -15.67 0.83
C PRO A 126 7.80 -14.49 0.82
N ILE A 127 7.63 -13.81 1.95
CA ILE A 127 6.73 -12.66 2.11
C ILE A 127 7.50 -11.55 2.82
N SER A 128 7.39 -10.34 2.28
CA SER A 128 7.88 -9.11 2.90
C SER A 128 6.71 -8.17 3.15
N GLU A 129 6.85 -7.30 4.13
CA GLU A 129 5.81 -6.35 4.53
C GLU A 129 6.22 -4.93 4.19
N VAL A 130 5.29 -4.17 3.63
CA VAL A 130 5.44 -2.75 3.34
C VAL A 130 4.45 -1.96 4.18
N ALA A 131 4.94 -1.15 5.11
CA ALA A 131 4.11 -0.24 5.88
C ALA A 131 3.74 0.99 5.05
N VAL A 132 2.45 1.32 5.00
CA VAL A 132 1.91 2.45 4.26
C VAL A 132 1.07 3.30 5.20
N ALA A 133 1.27 4.61 5.16
CA ALA A 133 0.47 5.58 5.91
C ALA A 133 0.13 6.77 5.00
N ALA A 134 -1.13 7.20 5.02
CA ALA A 134 -1.62 8.35 4.31
C ALA A 134 -2.51 9.22 5.19
N ASN A 135 -2.56 10.53 4.91
CA ASN A 135 -3.38 11.50 5.62
C ASN A 135 -3.97 12.49 4.62
N GLY A 136 -5.29 12.47 4.47
CA GLY A 136 -6.05 13.43 3.69
C GLY A 136 -6.70 14.48 4.61
N GLY A 137 -6.63 15.75 4.24
CA GLY A 137 -7.33 16.85 4.91
C GLY A 137 -8.21 17.60 3.93
N ALA A 138 -9.43 17.98 4.34
CA ALA A 138 -10.27 18.88 3.55
C ALA A 138 -9.64 20.29 3.52
N ARG A 139 -9.63 20.90 2.35
CA ARG A 139 -9.11 22.26 2.14
C ARG A 139 -10.23 23.20 1.73
#